data_0717d61a4bd24d0fcaad9fd79863d8bd
#
_entry.id   0717d61a4bd24d0fcaad9fd79863d8bd
#
_cell.length_a   1.000
_cell.length_b   1.000
_cell.length_c   1.000
_cell.angle_alpha   90.00
_cell.angle_beta   90.00
_cell.angle_gamma   90.00
#
_symmetry.space_group_name_H-M   'P 1'
#
loop_
_entity.id
_entity.type
_entity.pdbx_description
1 polymer ?
#
loop_
_entity_poly.entity_id
_entity_poly.type
_entity_poly.pdbx_seq_one_letter_code
_entity_poly.pdbx_strand_id
1 'polypeptide(L)'
;FLSLWLCLKNAAANSALGRVCDRLEGWFLRQAENSAICTFVWREGRIPRAWPHSIACRLFTAIINIPCALFKAVYRAGKRVWDASLFCRLIGALGGASFLFLGLFMMVMLMTPHAMWNNVYGLMGAVALTGLFVVGSASRPKHRLELDTLGPYMTFYMAFICIALAGSLSTRLSLRSFAFHLTGFLLVLLVVSMVRKYEQLQLMVALAVLGLSV
;
A
#
# COMPACT_ATOMS: atom_id res chain seq x y z
N PHE A 1 -17.66 7.91 -2.02
CA PHE A 1 -17.41 6.52 -1.58
C PHE A 1 -17.12 6.46 -0.08
N LEU A 2 -16.19 7.26 0.42
CA LEU A 2 -15.88 7.31 1.85
C LEU A 2 -17.10 7.73 2.71
N SER A 3 -17.92 8.67 2.21
CA SER A 3 -19.16 9.10 2.88
C SER A 3 -20.20 7.96 2.94
N LEU A 4 -20.32 7.18 1.89
CA LEU A 4 -21.21 6.02 1.85
C LEU A 4 -20.71 4.93 2.82
N TRP A 5 -19.40 4.69 2.88
CA TRP A 5 -18.79 3.81 3.87
C TRP A 5 -19.06 4.25 5.30
N LEU A 6 -18.92 5.54 5.61
CA LEU A 6 -19.20 6.09 6.94
C LEU A 6 -20.68 5.93 7.31
N CYS A 7 -21.59 6.10 6.35
CA CYS A 7 -23.03 5.88 6.56
C CYS A 7 -23.32 4.40 6.88
N LEU A 8 -22.76 3.47 6.11
CA LEU A 8 -22.89 2.03 6.35
C LEU A 8 -22.28 1.61 7.68
N LYS A 9 -21.12 2.16 8.03
CA LYS A 9 -20.46 1.92 9.31
C LYS A 9 -21.32 2.38 10.48
N ASN A 10 -21.90 3.57 10.41
CA ASN A 10 -22.77 4.09 11.46
C ASN A 10 -24.06 3.25 11.60
N ALA A 11 -24.62 2.78 10.50
CA ALA A 11 -25.76 1.87 10.52
C ALA A 11 -25.40 0.51 11.15
N ALA A 12 -24.23 -0.04 10.82
CA ALA A 12 -23.73 -1.29 11.38
C ALA A 12 -23.40 -1.17 12.88
N ALA A 13 -22.78 -0.07 13.31
CA ALA A 13 -22.44 0.17 14.72
C ALA A 13 -23.67 0.21 15.63
N ASN A 14 -24.80 0.67 15.11
CA ASN A 14 -26.07 0.68 15.85
C ASN A 14 -26.75 -0.69 15.89
N SER A 15 -26.26 -1.68 15.15
CA SER A 15 -26.80 -3.04 15.18
C SER A 15 -26.34 -3.83 16.41
N ALA A 16 -27.04 -4.92 16.74
CA ALA A 16 -26.64 -5.81 17.83
C ALA A 16 -25.24 -6.44 17.56
N LEU A 17 -24.96 -6.77 16.31
CA LEU A 17 -23.65 -7.29 15.87
C LEU A 17 -22.54 -6.25 16.05
N GLY A 18 -22.79 -4.98 15.70
CA GLY A 18 -21.82 -3.90 15.90
C GLY A 18 -21.42 -3.76 17.36
N ARG A 19 -22.38 -3.76 18.27
CA ARG A 19 -22.11 -3.69 19.72
C ARG A 19 -21.31 -4.88 20.26
N VAL A 20 -21.51 -6.06 19.70
CA VAL A 20 -20.69 -7.26 20.05
C VAL A 20 -19.26 -7.09 19.51
N CYS A 21 -19.10 -6.66 18.27
CA CYS A 21 -17.78 -6.40 17.68
C CYS A 21 -17.01 -5.33 18.48
N ASP A 22 -17.63 -4.23 18.87
CA ASP A 22 -17.01 -3.18 19.67
C ASP A 22 -16.57 -3.70 21.06
N ARG A 23 -17.38 -4.57 21.68
CA ARG A 23 -16.98 -5.23 22.95
C ARG A 23 -15.81 -6.16 22.78
N LEU A 24 -15.79 -6.97 21.71
CA LEU A 24 -14.68 -7.86 21.40
C LEU A 24 -13.41 -7.08 21.10
N GLU A 25 -13.49 -6.01 20.27
CA GLU A 25 -12.37 -5.12 19.99
C GLU A 25 -11.82 -4.52 21.29
N GLY A 26 -12.67 -3.97 22.14
CA GLY A 26 -12.25 -3.41 23.43
C GLY A 26 -11.67 -4.44 24.39
N TRP A 27 -12.12 -5.70 24.34
CA TRP A 27 -11.52 -6.79 25.09
C TRP A 27 -10.14 -7.17 24.54
N PHE A 28 -10.02 -7.36 23.22
CA PHE A 28 -8.74 -7.64 22.56
C PHE A 28 -7.70 -6.55 22.81
N LEU A 29 -8.06 -5.29 22.68
CA LEU A 29 -7.16 -4.17 22.93
C LEU A 29 -6.63 -4.18 24.36
N ARG A 30 -7.49 -4.39 25.35
CA ARG A 30 -7.07 -4.50 26.77
C ARG A 30 -6.15 -5.69 27.02
N GLN A 31 -6.40 -6.85 26.39
CA GLN A 31 -5.53 -8.00 26.49
C GLN A 31 -4.17 -7.75 25.82
N ALA A 32 -4.18 -7.07 24.68
CA ALA A 32 -2.97 -6.71 23.95
C ALA A 32 -2.11 -5.69 24.73
N GLU A 33 -2.73 -4.67 25.34
CA GLU A 33 -2.02 -3.70 26.18
C GLU A 33 -1.36 -4.33 27.40
N ASN A 34 -2.00 -5.35 28.00
CA ASN A 34 -1.47 -6.08 29.15
C ASN A 34 -0.49 -7.20 28.77
N SER A 35 -0.34 -7.52 27.49
CA SER A 35 0.56 -8.56 27.01
C SER A 35 1.99 -8.06 26.92
N ALA A 36 2.93 -8.69 27.62
CA ALA A 36 4.36 -8.40 27.52
C ALA A 36 4.89 -8.58 26.08
N ILE A 37 4.33 -9.55 25.33
CA ILE A 37 4.70 -9.78 23.93
C ILE A 37 4.23 -8.64 23.05
N CYS A 38 2.97 -8.20 23.20
CA CYS A 38 2.44 -7.08 22.42
C CYS A 38 3.15 -5.77 22.77
N THR A 39 3.45 -5.54 24.06
CA THR A 39 4.21 -4.37 24.50
C THR A 39 5.63 -4.38 23.92
N PHE A 40 6.26 -5.55 23.83
CA PHE A 40 7.58 -5.71 23.20
C PHE A 40 7.52 -5.45 21.70
N VAL A 41 6.52 -5.99 21.00
CA VAL A 41 6.34 -5.83 19.55
C VAL A 41 5.96 -4.38 19.19
N TRP A 42 5.12 -3.73 20.00
CA TRP A 42 4.69 -2.34 19.77
C TRP A 42 5.72 -1.30 20.25
N ARG A 43 6.70 -1.74 21.03
CA ARG A 43 7.78 -0.84 21.44
C ARG A 43 8.60 -0.45 20.21
N GLU A 44 8.55 0.84 19.86
CA GLU A 44 9.38 1.36 18.78
C GLU A 44 10.85 1.05 19.04
N GLY A 45 11.42 0.21 18.19
CA GLY A 45 12.83 -0.16 18.25
C GLY A 45 13.75 1.04 18.00
N ARG A 46 15.04 0.92 18.34
CA ARG A 46 16.03 1.95 18.02
C ARG A 46 16.20 2.15 16.51
N ILE A 47 16.04 1.10 15.72
CA ILE A 47 16.21 1.12 14.25
C ILE A 47 15.16 2.01 13.57
N PRO A 48 13.83 1.86 13.79
CA PRO A 48 12.83 2.75 13.22
C PRO A 48 13.01 4.21 13.61
N ARG A 49 13.44 4.49 14.85
CA ARG A 49 13.71 5.88 15.31
C ARG A 49 14.92 6.51 14.63
N ALA A 50 15.98 5.75 14.38
CA ALA A 50 17.17 6.23 13.69
C ALA A 50 17.00 6.33 12.17
N TRP A 51 16.05 5.57 11.60
CA TRP A 51 15.84 5.44 10.17
C TRP A 51 15.62 6.77 9.44
N PRO A 52 14.72 7.68 9.86
CA PRO A 52 14.47 8.94 9.16
C PRO A 52 15.71 9.83 9.00
N HIS A 53 16.68 9.70 9.92
CA HIS A 53 17.92 10.47 9.92
C HIS A 53 19.06 9.79 9.16
N SER A 54 18.87 8.54 8.73
CA SER A 54 19.92 7.76 8.07
C SER A 54 20.10 8.16 6.60
N ILE A 55 21.34 8.02 6.10
CA ILE A 55 21.67 8.18 4.67
C ILE A 55 20.93 7.13 3.85
N ALA A 56 20.81 5.91 4.37
CA ALA A 56 20.08 4.83 3.71
C ALA A 56 18.61 5.18 3.46
N CYS A 57 17.92 5.80 4.43
CA CYS A 57 16.56 6.29 4.25
C CYS A 57 16.46 7.32 3.13
N ARG A 58 17.36 8.30 3.12
CA ARG A 58 17.39 9.35 2.08
C ARG A 58 17.60 8.77 0.70
N LEU A 59 18.59 7.88 0.55
CA LEU A 59 18.90 7.22 -0.71
C LEU A 59 17.72 6.36 -1.17
N PHE A 60 17.17 5.53 -0.29
CA PHE A 60 16.05 4.66 -0.60
C PHE A 60 14.81 5.46 -1.00
N THR A 61 14.44 6.48 -0.22
CA THR A 61 13.32 7.37 -0.52
C THR A 61 13.51 8.12 -1.84
N ALA A 62 14.74 8.54 -2.14
CA ALA A 62 15.06 9.17 -3.43
C ALA A 62 14.82 8.18 -4.59
N ILE A 63 15.32 6.95 -4.48
CA ILE A 63 15.19 5.91 -5.52
C ILE A 63 13.71 5.58 -5.78
N ILE A 64 12.92 5.29 -4.75
CA ILE A 64 11.51 4.92 -4.93
C ILE A 64 10.66 6.09 -5.46
N ASN A 65 11.10 7.33 -5.25
CA ASN A 65 10.40 8.52 -5.74
C ASN A 65 10.90 9.04 -7.09
N ILE A 66 11.90 8.40 -7.72
CA ILE A 66 12.34 8.76 -9.07
C ILE A 66 11.16 8.84 -10.05
N PRO A 67 10.25 7.84 -10.13
CA PRO A 67 9.11 7.90 -11.03
C PRO A 67 8.19 9.11 -10.77
N CYS A 68 7.91 9.39 -9.49
CA CYS A 68 7.10 10.55 -9.11
C CYS A 68 7.77 11.87 -9.48
N ALA A 69 9.08 11.99 -9.26
CA ALA A 69 9.85 13.19 -9.59
C ALA A 69 9.90 13.44 -11.10
N LEU A 70 10.19 12.36 -11.87
CA LEU A 70 10.20 12.40 -13.32
C LEU A 70 8.84 12.81 -13.87
N PHE A 71 7.78 12.18 -13.40
CA PHE A 71 6.43 12.48 -13.87
C PHE A 71 5.97 13.91 -13.52
N LYS A 72 6.34 14.41 -12.33
CA LYS A 72 6.11 15.81 -11.94
C LYS A 72 6.87 16.79 -12.84
N ALA A 73 8.08 16.45 -13.29
CA ALA A 73 8.86 17.26 -14.23
C ALA A 73 8.18 17.31 -15.61
N VAL A 74 7.76 16.14 -16.14
CA VAL A 74 7.01 16.05 -17.40
C VAL A 74 5.69 16.81 -17.33
N TYR A 75 4.94 16.65 -16.24
CA TYR A 75 3.71 17.39 -16.02
C TYR A 75 3.93 18.92 -16.03
N ARG A 76 4.98 19.42 -15.34
CA ARG A 76 5.31 20.85 -15.32
C ARG A 76 5.67 21.39 -16.70
N ALA A 77 6.45 20.61 -17.46
CA ALA A 77 6.84 20.98 -18.83
C ALA A 77 5.63 20.99 -19.79
N GLY A 78 4.71 20.03 -19.64
CA GLY A 78 3.54 19.86 -20.50
C GLY A 78 2.21 20.34 -19.92
N LYS A 79 2.20 21.19 -18.89
CA LYS A 79 1.00 21.57 -18.14
C LYS A 79 -0.15 22.06 -19.04
N ARG A 80 0.15 22.90 -20.03
CA ARG A 80 -0.88 23.44 -20.97
C ARG A 80 -1.58 22.32 -21.76
N VAL A 81 -0.80 21.37 -22.25
CA VAL A 81 -1.32 20.21 -23.01
C VAL A 81 -2.10 19.27 -22.07
N TRP A 82 -1.59 19.07 -20.87
CA TRP A 82 -2.23 18.23 -19.86
C TRP A 82 -3.61 18.77 -19.45
N ASP A 83 -3.68 20.06 -19.14
CA ASP A 83 -4.92 20.69 -18.69
C ASP A 83 -5.95 20.83 -19.83
N ALA A 84 -5.50 20.91 -21.10
CA ALA A 84 -6.36 20.95 -22.28
C ALA A 84 -6.90 19.59 -22.71
N SER A 85 -6.22 18.50 -22.37
CA SER A 85 -6.59 17.14 -22.79
C SER A 85 -7.60 16.51 -21.82
N LEU A 86 -8.77 16.14 -22.32
CA LEU A 86 -9.78 15.36 -21.56
C LEU A 86 -9.22 14.03 -21.07
N PHE A 87 -8.41 13.35 -21.89
CA PHE A 87 -7.78 12.08 -21.53
C PHE A 87 -6.81 12.24 -20.34
N CYS A 88 -5.96 13.25 -20.36
CA CYS A 88 -5.04 13.53 -19.26
C CYS A 88 -5.77 13.91 -17.97
N ARG A 89 -6.85 14.68 -18.08
CA ARG A 89 -7.72 15.03 -16.94
C ARG A 89 -8.38 13.79 -16.35
N LEU A 90 -8.90 12.89 -17.21
CA LEU A 90 -9.50 11.62 -16.76
C LEU A 90 -8.47 10.74 -16.03
N ILE A 91 -7.26 10.58 -16.59
CA ILE A 91 -6.17 9.82 -15.94
C ILE A 91 -5.77 10.47 -14.62
N GLY A 92 -5.70 11.79 -14.55
CA GLY A 92 -5.44 12.52 -13.31
C GLY A 92 -6.54 12.30 -12.24
N ALA A 93 -7.80 12.24 -12.65
CA ALA A 93 -8.93 11.92 -11.77
C ALA A 93 -8.87 10.47 -11.27
N LEU A 94 -8.57 9.51 -12.17
CA LEU A 94 -8.34 8.12 -11.80
C LEU A 94 -7.15 7.97 -10.84
N GLY A 95 -6.07 8.70 -11.07
CA GLY A 95 -4.94 8.77 -10.13
C GLY A 95 -5.34 9.32 -8.76
N GLY A 96 -6.33 10.22 -8.70
CA GLY A 96 -6.94 10.68 -7.46
C GLY A 96 -7.74 9.62 -6.73
N ALA A 97 -8.29 8.64 -7.45
CA ALA A 97 -9.05 7.51 -6.95
C ALA A 97 -8.19 6.25 -6.73
N SER A 98 -6.87 6.34 -6.83
CA SER A 98 -5.94 5.20 -6.74
C SER A 98 -6.12 4.36 -5.48
N PHE A 99 -6.54 4.97 -4.36
CA PHE A 99 -6.88 4.26 -3.13
C PHE A 99 -8.02 3.24 -3.32
N LEU A 100 -9.08 3.59 -4.06
CA LEU A 100 -10.20 2.68 -4.35
C LEU A 100 -9.74 1.50 -5.21
N PHE A 101 -8.93 1.79 -6.24
CA PHE A 101 -8.39 0.75 -7.10
C PHE A 101 -7.46 -0.20 -6.34
N LEU A 102 -6.69 0.33 -5.39
CA LEU A 102 -5.87 -0.49 -4.49
C LEU A 102 -6.75 -1.43 -3.64
N GLY A 103 -7.80 -0.92 -3.02
CA GLY A 103 -8.73 -1.72 -2.22
C GLY A 103 -9.44 -2.81 -3.05
N LEU A 104 -9.92 -2.45 -4.25
CA LEU A 104 -10.53 -3.41 -5.17
C LEU A 104 -9.54 -4.47 -5.66
N PHE A 105 -8.31 -4.08 -5.98
CA PHE A 105 -7.28 -5.02 -6.40
C PHE A 105 -6.94 -6.01 -5.28
N MET A 106 -6.79 -5.53 -4.03
CA MET A 106 -6.56 -6.39 -2.87
C MET A 106 -7.73 -7.37 -2.68
N MET A 107 -8.97 -6.90 -2.78
CA MET A 107 -10.16 -7.76 -2.71
C MET A 107 -10.14 -8.84 -3.79
N VAL A 108 -9.94 -8.48 -5.06
CA VAL A 108 -9.88 -9.43 -6.19
C VAL A 108 -8.73 -10.43 -6.00
N MET A 109 -7.58 -9.96 -5.53
CA MET A 109 -6.43 -10.82 -5.25
C MET A 109 -6.74 -11.88 -4.19
N LEU A 110 -7.51 -11.51 -3.16
CA LEU A 110 -7.91 -12.43 -2.09
C LEU A 110 -9.06 -13.38 -2.50
N MET A 111 -9.96 -12.94 -3.38
CA MET A 111 -11.04 -13.77 -3.94
C MET A 111 -10.53 -14.81 -4.94
N THR A 112 -9.41 -14.55 -5.61
CA THR A 112 -8.92 -15.42 -6.67
C THR A 112 -8.31 -16.70 -6.09
N PRO A 113 -8.82 -17.90 -6.45
CA PRO A 113 -8.25 -19.17 -5.98
C PRO A 113 -6.78 -19.29 -6.35
N HIS A 114 -6.00 -19.89 -5.47
CA HIS A 114 -4.55 -20.04 -5.66
C HIS A 114 -4.19 -20.76 -6.98
N ALA A 115 -5.01 -21.69 -7.42
CA ALA A 115 -4.81 -22.42 -8.67
C ALA A 115 -4.90 -21.53 -9.93
N MET A 116 -5.68 -20.44 -9.86
CA MET A 116 -5.86 -19.50 -10.95
C MET A 116 -4.93 -18.28 -10.86
N TRP A 117 -4.28 -18.10 -9.70
CA TRP A 117 -3.42 -16.95 -9.47
C TRP A 117 -2.06 -17.12 -10.12
N ASN A 118 -1.66 -16.13 -10.91
CA ASN A 118 -0.31 -16.04 -11.47
C ASN A 118 0.40 -14.81 -10.89
N ASN A 119 1.62 -15.03 -10.34
CA ASN A 119 2.45 -13.95 -9.78
C ASN A 119 2.72 -12.81 -10.77
N VAL A 120 2.72 -13.10 -12.08
CA VAL A 120 2.88 -12.09 -13.13
C VAL A 120 1.69 -11.13 -13.16
N TYR A 121 0.46 -11.64 -13.06
CA TYR A 121 -0.74 -10.79 -13.02
C TYR A 121 -0.77 -9.91 -11.77
N GLY A 122 -0.35 -10.48 -10.62
CA GLY A 122 -0.18 -9.72 -9.38
C GLY A 122 0.81 -8.57 -9.54
N LEU A 123 1.97 -8.85 -10.14
CA LEU A 123 2.98 -7.84 -10.41
C LEU A 123 2.47 -6.77 -11.39
N MET A 124 1.84 -7.16 -12.49
CA MET A 124 1.28 -6.21 -13.45
C MET A 124 0.25 -5.28 -12.80
N GLY A 125 -0.64 -5.83 -11.96
CA GLY A 125 -1.62 -5.05 -11.21
C GLY A 125 -0.96 -4.08 -10.23
N ALA A 126 0.03 -4.53 -9.46
CA ALA A 126 0.77 -3.68 -8.51
C ALA A 126 1.56 -2.57 -9.23
N VAL A 127 2.19 -2.88 -10.36
CA VAL A 127 2.90 -1.88 -11.20
C VAL A 127 1.90 -0.88 -11.79
N ALA A 128 0.76 -1.33 -12.32
CA ALA A 128 -0.28 -0.46 -12.86
C ALA A 128 -0.83 0.49 -11.79
N LEU A 129 -1.09 0.00 -10.57
CA LEU A 129 -1.52 0.81 -9.43
C LEU A 129 -0.45 1.82 -9.00
N THR A 130 0.82 1.40 -8.99
CA THR A 130 1.94 2.31 -8.72
C THR A 130 2.02 3.40 -9.80
N GLY A 131 1.86 3.04 -11.06
CA GLY A 131 1.77 3.99 -12.17
C GLY A 131 0.62 4.98 -12.01
N LEU A 132 -0.56 4.48 -11.63
CA LEU A 132 -1.73 5.32 -11.36
C LEU A 132 -1.49 6.30 -10.20
N PHE A 133 -0.83 5.85 -9.13
CA PHE A 133 -0.41 6.71 -8.02
C PHE A 133 0.57 7.79 -8.48
N VAL A 134 1.58 7.41 -9.27
CA VAL A 134 2.60 8.33 -9.82
C VAL A 134 1.92 9.41 -10.66
N VAL A 135 1.00 9.02 -11.53
CA VAL A 135 0.22 9.97 -12.34
C VAL A 135 -0.62 10.89 -11.45
N GLY A 136 -1.32 10.34 -10.46
CA GLY A 136 -2.09 11.11 -9.48
C GLY A 136 -1.23 12.07 -8.65
N SER A 137 0.06 11.77 -8.49
CA SER A 137 1.01 12.64 -7.77
C SER A 137 1.43 13.87 -8.56
N ALA A 138 1.24 13.90 -9.88
CA ALA A 138 1.68 14.98 -10.76
C ALA A 138 1.11 16.34 -10.37
N SER A 139 -0.21 16.39 -10.09
CA SER A 139 -0.92 17.61 -9.68
C SER A 139 -0.84 17.89 -8.17
N ARG A 140 -0.23 17.01 -7.39
CA ARG A 140 -0.20 17.07 -5.92
C ARG A 140 1.24 17.10 -5.39
N PRO A 141 1.80 18.27 -5.03
CA PRO A 141 3.21 18.40 -4.67
C PRO A 141 3.61 17.56 -3.45
N LYS A 142 2.70 17.39 -2.48
CA LYS A 142 2.94 16.61 -1.25
C LYS A 142 2.77 15.09 -1.41
N HIS A 143 2.27 14.61 -2.58
CA HIS A 143 2.12 13.17 -2.82
C HIS A 143 3.47 12.58 -3.21
N ARG A 144 3.97 11.68 -2.39
CA ARG A 144 5.19 10.91 -2.59
C ARG A 144 5.02 9.52 -1.99
N LEU A 145 5.83 8.58 -2.44
CA LEU A 145 5.90 7.24 -1.88
C LEU A 145 6.70 7.28 -0.58
N GLU A 146 6.14 6.72 0.47
CA GLU A 146 6.72 6.68 1.82
C GLU A 146 6.54 5.29 2.41
N LEU A 147 7.52 4.84 3.19
CA LEU A 147 7.43 3.58 3.95
C LEU A 147 7.42 3.80 5.47
N ASP A 148 7.59 5.04 5.89
CA ASP A 148 7.57 5.47 7.28
C ASP A 148 8.34 4.51 8.21
N THR A 149 7.76 4.06 9.31
CA THR A 149 8.38 3.14 10.27
C THR A 149 8.71 1.76 9.70
N LEU A 150 8.05 1.33 8.62
CA LEU A 150 8.33 0.08 7.89
C LEU A 150 9.56 0.17 6.98
N GLY A 151 10.06 1.38 6.73
CA GLY A 151 11.16 1.64 5.79
C GLY A 151 12.39 0.77 5.99
N PRO A 152 12.99 0.66 7.18
CA PRO A 152 14.18 -0.15 7.38
C PRO A 152 13.93 -1.64 7.08
N TYR A 153 12.82 -2.18 7.56
CA TYR A 153 12.49 -3.59 7.39
C TYR A 153 12.25 -3.95 5.93
N MET A 154 11.51 -3.11 5.21
CA MET A 154 11.23 -3.31 3.79
C MET A 154 12.47 -3.13 2.91
N THR A 155 13.36 -2.20 3.27
CA THR A 155 14.62 -2.00 2.57
C THR A 155 15.53 -3.21 2.73
N PHE A 156 15.72 -3.70 3.97
CA PHE A 156 16.50 -4.92 4.23
C PHE A 156 15.87 -6.13 3.54
N TYR A 157 14.56 -6.29 3.65
CA TYR A 157 13.85 -7.38 2.98
C TYR A 157 14.12 -7.42 1.48
N MET A 158 13.95 -6.28 0.78
CA MET A 158 14.21 -6.20 -0.65
C MET A 158 15.68 -6.39 -1.00
N ALA A 159 16.61 -5.89 -0.18
CA ALA A 159 18.04 -6.12 -0.37
C ALA A 159 18.38 -7.62 -0.31
N PHE A 160 17.84 -8.35 0.69
CA PHE A 160 18.02 -9.80 0.78
C PHE A 160 17.45 -10.55 -0.43
N ILE A 161 16.26 -10.16 -0.90
CA ILE A 161 15.64 -10.77 -2.08
C ILE A 161 16.49 -10.51 -3.34
N CYS A 162 17.04 -9.30 -3.50
CA CYS A 162 17.93 -8.98 -4.63
C CYS A 162 19.24 -9.79 -4.57
N ILE A 163 19.84 -9.94 -3.38
CA ILE A 163 21.04 -10.76 -3.19
C ILE A 163 20.75 -12.24 -3.50
N ALA A 164 19.64 -12.76 -3.00
CA ALA A 164 19.21 -14.13 -3.27
C ALA A 164 18.96 -14.37 -4.77
N LEU A 165 18.39 -13.40 -5.47
CA LEU A 165 18.22 -13.46 -6.93
C LEU A 165 19.55 -13.50 -7.66
N ALA A 166 20.52 -12.67 -7.26
CA ALA A 166 21.85 -12.61 -7.86
C ALA A 166 22.66 -13.91 -7.66
N GLY A 167 22.50 -14.58 -6.51
CA GLY A 167 23.17 -15.85 -6.20
C GLY A 167 22.43 -17.10 -6.66
N SER A 168 21.34 -16.96 -7.41
CA SER A 168 20.47 -18.08 -7.77
C SER A 168 21.01 -18.94 -8.92
N LEU A 169 20.96 -20.26 -8.73
CA LEU A 169 21.30 -21.26 -9.75
C LEU A 169 20.21 -21.41 -10.83
N SER A 170 18.96 -21.07 -10.53
CA SER A 170 17.81 -21.19 -11.46
C SER A 170 17.14 -19.85 -11.67
N THR A 171 17.58 -19.09 -12.67
CA THR A 171 17.11 -17.74 -12.98
C THR A 171 15.58 -17.68 -13.17
N ARG A 172 15.00 -18.68 -13.85
CA ARG A 172 13.56 -18.69 -14.15
C ARG A 172 12.68 -18.81 -12.89
N LEU A 173 13.04 -19.72 -11.97
CA LEU A 173 12.30 -19.91 -10.72
C LEU A 173 12.49 -18.72 -9.80
N SER A 174 13.69 -18.19 -9.74
CA SER A 174 14.02 -17.03 -8.90
C SER A 174 13.36 -15.76 -9.37
N LEU A 175 13.24 -15.51 -10.68
CA LEU A 175 12.48 -14.39 -11.22
C LEU A 175 10.99 -14.50 -10.89
N ARG A 176 10.42 -15.70 -10.92
CA ARG A 176 9.01 -15.90 -10.52
C ARG A 176 8.80 -15.60 -9.03
N SER A 177 9.71 -16.06 -8.19
CA SER A 177 9.70 -15.75 -6.75
C SER A 177 9.92 -14.26 -6.50
N PHE A 178 10.88 -13.64 -7.20
CA PHE A 178 11.14 -12.21 -7.12
C PHE A 178 9.90 -11.38 -7.49
N ALA A 179 9.17 -11.76 -8.55
CA ALA A 179 7.93 -11.09 -8.94
C ALA A 179 6.88 -11.12 -7.82
N PHE A 180 6.77 -12.23 -7.09
CA PHE A 180 5.87 -12.34 -5.92
C PHE A 180 6.28 -11.37 -4.81
N HIS A 181 7.57 -11.37 -4.41
CA HIS A 181 8.07 -10.49 -3.36
C HIS A 181 7.99 -9.01 -3.75
N LEU A 182 8.27 -8.68 -5.01
CA LEU A 182 8.14 -7.32 -5.53
C LEU A 182 6.69 -6.86 -5.53
N THR A 183 5.74 -7.73 -5.87
CA THR A 183 4.29 -7.43 -5.77
C THR A 183 3.92 -7.05 -4.33
N GLY A 184 4.31 -7.88 -3.35
CA GLY A 184 4.07 -7.60 -1.93
C GLY A 184 4.70 -6.28 -1.48
N PHE A 185 5.94 -6.02 -1.88
CA PHE A 185 6.62 -4.77 -1.59
C PHE A 185 5.88 -3.55 -2.15
N LEU A 186 5.49 -3.58 -3.43
CA LEU A 186 4.75 -2.49 -4.06
C LEU A 186 3.39 -2.25 -3.40
N LEU A 187 2.66 -3.31 -3.04
CA LEU A 187 1.39 -3.18 -2.35
C LEU A 187 1.54 -2.56 -0.97
N VAL A 188 2.52 -3.00 -0.17
CA VAL A 188 2.81 -2.38 1.14
C VAL A 188 3.20 -0.92 0.97
N LEU A 189 4.08 -0.61 0.00
CA LEU A 189 4.48 0.76 -0.30
C LEU A 189 3.28 1.65 -0.65
N LEU A 190 2.34 1.14 -1.45
CA LEU A 190 1.13 1.87 -1.83
C LEU A 190 0.19 2.04 -0.64
N VAL A 191 -0.04 0.99 0.16
CA VAL A 191 -0.88 1.08 1.37
C VAL A 191 -0.35 2.14 2.32
N VAL A 192 0.94 2.09 2.68
CA VAL A 192 1.56 3.07 3.59
C VAL A 192 1.52 4.49 3.03
N SER A 193 1.71 4.64 1.70
CA SER A 193 1.69 5.96 1.05
C SER A 193 0.30 6.57 0.92
N MET A 194 -0.76 5.74 0.80
CA MET A 194 -2.13 6.20 0.54
C MET A 194 -3.01 6.25 1.78
N VAL A 195 -2.82 5.31 2.72
CA VAL A 195 -3.65 5.21 3.92
C VAL A 195 -3.14 6.19 4.96
N ARG A 196 -3.86 7.30 5.10
CA ARG A 196 -3.51 8.39 6.03
C ARG A 196 -4.53 8.57 7.16
N LYS A 197 -5.70 7.98 7.01
CA LYS A 197 -6.81 8.09 7.97
C LYS A 197 -7.24 6.71 8.43
N TYR A 198 -7.65 6.63 9.68
CA TYR A 198 -8.13 5.39 10.28
C TYR A 198 -9.32 4.79 9.52
N GLU A 199 -10.25 5.64 9.03
CA GLU A 199 -11.40 5.18 8.24
C GLU A 199 -10.98 4.53 6.90
N GLN A 200 -9.86 4.99 6.32
CA GLN A 200 -9.30 4.37 5.11
C GLN A 200 -8.75 2.98 5.41
N LEU A 201 -8.07 2.83 6.55
CA LEU A 201 -7.58 1.53 7.01
C LEU A 201 -8.73 0.56 7.25
N GLN A 202 -9.78 0.99 7.96
CA GLN A 202 -10.96 0.18 8.21
C GLN A 202 -11.65 -0.27 6.91
N LEU A 203 -11.76 0.64 5.92
CA LEU A 203 -12.31 0.29 4.62
C LEU A 203 -11.45 -0.75 3.89
N MET A 204 -10.12 -0.62 3.92
CA MET A 204 -9.20 -1.60 3.32
C MET A 204 -9.34 -2.97 3.99
N VAL A 205 -9.38 -3.00 5.31
CA VAL A 205 -9.59 -4.25 6.08
C VAL A 205 -10.95 -4.86 5.76
N ALA A 206 -12.01 -4.07 5.69
CA ALA A 206 -13.35 -4.56 5.34
C ALA A 206 -13.38 -5.16 3.93
N LEU A 207 -12.74 -4.54 2.94
CA LEU A 207 -12.62 -5.08 1.58
C LEU A 207 -11.80 -6.37 1.56
N ALA A 208 -10.72 -6.44 2.33
CA ALA A 208 -9.91 -7.65 2.46
C ALA A 208 -10.71 -8.81 3.10
N VAL A 209 -11.44 -8.56 4.19
CA VAL A 209 -12.31 -9.55 4.85
C VAL A 209 -13.40 -10.02 3.89
N LEU A 210 -14.01 -9.10 3.15
CA LEU A 210 -15.02 -9.46 2.15
C LEU A 210 -14.44 -10.32 1.03
N GLY A 211 -13.20 -10.03 0.57
CA GLY A 211 -12.49 -10.87 -0.39
C GLY A 211 -12.15 -12.27 0.13
N LEU A 212 -11.90 -12.42 1.44
CA LEU A 212 -11.62 -13.71 2.06
C LEU A 212 -12.88 -14.53 2.36
N SER A 213 -14.05 -13.91 2.39
CA SER A 213 -15.33 -14.56 2.73
C SER A 213 -16.05 -15.18 1.53
N VAL A 214 -15.53 -14.99 0.32
CA VAL A 214 -16.05 -15.53 -0.95
C VAL A 214 -15.20 -16.69 -1.43
#